data_f9f28903192184a23bb4ed6134db9c85
#
_entry.id   f9f28903192184a23bb4ed6134db9c85
#
_cell.length_a   1.000
_cell.length_b   1.000
_cell.length_c   1.000
_cell.angle_alpha   90.00
_cell.angle_beta   90.00
_cell.angle_gamma   90.00
#
_symmetry.space_group_name_H-M   'P 1'
#
loop_
_entity.id
_entity.type
_entity.pdbx_description
1 polymer ?
#
loop_
_entity_poly.entity_id
_entity_poly.type
_entity_poly.pdbx_seq_one_letter_code
_entity_poly.pdbx_strand_id
1 'polypeptide(L)'
;MNKKDYYSLLEVPVDADQALIKKQYRKLALKYHPDKNPDRIEEFTEIFAQLSIAYETLSDEQERSWYDSHKDTVDGTNTSSGHYEEESYVNECGVTADDIHAFMNREYFDRNDDSVAGMYQVAAKVFLRIVKDEILYGKRYNLKEYQNFEDDSFLDDVVKNGYIQSLSDYKGEKLLFPLFGYSETSYSDLKQFYKKWSSFQTVKQFHWKNEYRINKNYDRRTKRELNKRNEKIRNEHRNQYNKTVKEFVNFIKKIDIRLKIGKKREQDAIKNKQLENLKR
;
A
#
# COMPACT_ATOMS: atom_id res chain seq x y z
N MET A 1 -6.31 18.74 -31.30
CA MET A 1 -6.42 20.01 -30.55
C MET A 1 -5.54 19.93 -29.32
N ASN A 2 -4.57 20.82 -29.18
CA ASN A 2 -3.71 20.86 -27.97
C ASN A 2 -4.57 21.07 -26.72
N LYS A 3 -4.53 20.13 -25.79
CA LYS A 3 -5.19 20.24 -24.48
C LYS A 3 -4.61 21.46 -23.76
N LYS A 4 -5.38 22.52 -23.63
CA LYS A 4 -4.97 23.70 -22.87
C LYS A 4 -4.89 23.32 -21.38
N ASP A 5 -3.76 23.64 -20.77
CA ASP A 5 -3.54 23.60 -19.33
C ASP A 5 -4.67 24.33 -18.57
N TYR A 6 -5.07 23.84 -17.41
CA TYR A 6 -6.17 24.41 -16.60
C TYR A 6 -5.92 25.88 -16.22
N TYR A 7 -4.67 26.27 -15.97
CA TYR A 7 -4.32 27.66 -15.72
C TYR A 7 -4.54 28.51 -16.96
N SER A 8 -4.15 28.02 -18.13
CA SER A 8 -4.37 28.68 -19.41
C SER A 8 -5.85 28.75 -19.79
N LEU A 9 -6.64 27.72 -19.42
CA LEU A 9 -8.09 27.68 -19.62
C LEU A 9 -8.82 28.76 -18.81
N LEU A 10 -8.38 28.98 -17.55
CA LEU A 10 -8.95 30.01 -16.68
C LEU A 10 -8.30 31.38 -16.86
N GLU A 11 -7.35 31.52 -17.78
CA GLU A 11 -6.60 32.78 -18.01
C GLU A 11 -5.96 33.31 -16.71
N VAL A 12 -5.34 32.41 -15.92
CA VAL A 12 -4.65 32.77 -14.68
C VAL A 12 -3.21 32.24 -14.69
N PRO A 13 -2.27 32.91 -14.00
CA PRO A 13 -0.92 32.40 -13.83
C PRO A 13 -0.87 31.19 -12.90
N VAL A 14 0.21 30.40 -12.96
CA VAL A 14 0.35 29.14 -12.18
C VAL A 14 0.42 29.43 -10.67
N ASP A 15 0.86 30.59 -10.26
CA ASP A 15 0.93 31.05 -8.88
C ASP A 15 -0.33 31.81 -8.39
N ALA A 16 -1.42 31.80 -9.20
CA ALA A 16 -2.66 32.49 -8.87
C ALA A 16 -3.22 32.06 -7.51
N ASP A 17 -3.69 33.00 -6.73
CA ASP A 17 -4.41 32.76 -5.50
C ASP A 17 -5.85 32.27 -5.74
N GLN A 18 -6.48 31.72 -4.72
CA GLN A 18 -7.85 31.19 -4.80
C GLN A 18 -8.89 32.26 -5.16
N ALA A 19 -8.65 33.53 -4.75
CA ALA A 19 -9.55 34.63 -5.04
C ALA A 19 -9.51 34.99 -6.53
N LEU A 20 -8.33 34.99 -7.13
CA LEU A 20 -8.13 35.26 -8.56
C LEU A 20 -8.72 34.13 -9.43
N ILE A 21 -8.48 32.87 -9.08
CA ILE A 21 -9.06 31.70 -9.76
C ILE A 21 -10.59 31.80 -9.78
N LYS A 22 -11.19 32.07 -8.62
CA LYS A 22 -12.65 32.22 -8.49
C LYS A 22 -13.20 33.40 -9.28
N LYS A 23 -12.47 34.53 -9.30
CA LYS A 23 -12.86 35.75 -10.03
C LYS A 23 -12.86 35.49 -11.55
N GLN A 24 -11.79 34.89 -12.06
CA GLN A 24 -11.67 34.60 -13.49
C GLN A 24 -12.68 33.55 -13.95
N TYR A 25 -12.88 32.48 -13.18
CA TYR A 25 -13.92 31.50 -13.48
C TYR A 25 -15.30 32.15 -13.62
N ARG A 26 -15.70 33.03 -12.68
CA ARG A 26 -16.99 33.72 -12.78
C ARG A 26 -17.12 34.58 -14.03
N LYS A 27 -16.05 35.29 -14.40
CA LYS A 27 -16.01 36.09 -15.62
C LYS A 27 -16.18 35.25 -16.87
N LEU A 28 -15.41 34.13 -16.98
CA LEU A 28 -15.45 33.24 -18.13
C LEU A 28 -16.76 32.45 -18.19
N ALA A 29 -17.28 31.99 -17.04
CA ALA A 29 -18.56 31.30 -16.96
C ALA A 29 -19.73 32.18 -17.44
N LEU A 30 -19.72 33.47 -17.12
CA LEU A 30 -20.71 34.42 -17.65
C LEU A 30 -20.57 34.70 -19.14
N LYS A 31 -19.33 34.69 -19.65
CA LYS A 31 -19.01 34.91 -21.07
C LYS A 31 -19.43 33.72 -21.94
N TYR A 32 -19.18 32.50 -21.46
CA TYR A 32 -19.42 31.26 -22.21
C TYR A 32 -20.68 30.50 -21.74
N HIS A 33 -21.61 31.21 -21.07
CA HIS A 33 -22.85 30.58 -20.62
C HIS A 33 -23.72 30.22 -21.82
N PRO A 34 -24.26 28.97 -21.96
CA PRO A 34 -25.08 28.55 -23.07
C PRO A 34 -26.32 29.44 -23.28
N ASP A 35 -27.00 29.84 -22.19
CA ASP A 35 -28.19 30.69 -22.24
C ASP A 35 -27.94 32.10 -22.80
N LYS A 36 -26.72 32.58 -22.75
CA LYS A 36 -26.35 33.89 -23.27
C LYS A 36 -25.85 33.87 -24.71
N ASN A 37 -25.60 32.68 -25.23
CA ASN A 37 -25.03 32.47 -26.55
C ASN A 37 -25.85 31.44 -27.36
N PRO A 38 -27.09 31.73 -27.69
CA PRO A 38 -28.00 30.78 -28.34
C PRO A 38 -27.54 30.34 -29.74
N ASP A 39 -26.70 31.13 -30.40
CA ASP A 39 -26.22 30.83 -31.74
C ASP A 39 -25.10 29.78 -31.79
N ARG A 40 -24.47 29.44 -30.63
CA ARG A 40 -23.32 28.54 -30.52
C ARG A 40 -23.41 27.65 -29.27
N ILE A 41 -24.59 27.13 -28.99
CA ILE A 41 -24.89 26.38 -27.75
C ILE A 41 -23.95 25.19 -27.57
N GLU A 42 -23.74 24.35 -28.60
CA GLU A 42 -22.94 23.15 -28.50
C GLU A 42 -21.47 23.46 -28.17
N GLU A 43 -20.87 24.40 -28.88
CA GLU A 43 -19.47 24.81 -28.67
C GLU A 43 -19.27 25.43 -27.29
N PHE A 44 -20.18 26.30 -26.86
CA PHE A 44 -20.04 26.94 -25.54
C PHE A 44 -20.39 26.02 -24.38
N THR A 45 -21.19 24.99 -24.60
CA THR A 45 -21.41 23.93 -23.61
C THR A 45 -20.11 23.13 -23.35
N GLU A 46 -19.35 22.81 -24.38
CA GLU A 46 -18.07 22.13 -24.23
C GLU A 46 -17.03 23.02 -23.51
N ILE A 47 -16.92 24.30 -23.92
CA ILE A 47 -16.02 25.25 -23.27
C ILE A 47 -16.41 25.46 -21.81
N PHE A 48 -17.69 25.61 -21.52
CA PHE A 48 -18.20 25.79 -20.14
C PHE A 48 -17.90 24.56 -19.28
N ALA A 49 -18.08 23.35 -19.82
CA ALA A 49 -17.72 22.11 -19.12
C ALA A 49 -16.24 22.05 -18.78
N GLN A 50 -15.35 22.42 -19.73
CA GLN A 50 -13.91 22.47 -19.50
C GLN A 50 -13.51 23.53 -18.45
N LEU A 51 -14.10 24.71 -18.50
CA LEU A 51 -13.89 25.77 -17.50
C LEU A 51 -14.33 25.34 -16.11
N SER A 52 -15.44 24.61 -16.01
CA SER A 52 -15.96 24.09 -14.73
C SER A 52 -15.02 23.06 -14.14
N ILE A 53 -14.49 22.13 -14.95
CA ILE A 53 -13.49 21.12 -14.53
C ILE A 53 -12.20 21.83 -14.07
N ALA A 54 -11.70 22.79 -14.85
CA ALA A 54 -10.50 23.53 -14.49
C ALA A 54 -10.65 24.29 -13.16
N TYR A 55 -11.80 24.93 -12.95
CA TYR A 55 -12.09 25.60 -11.68
C TYR A 55 -12.23 24.63 -10.54
N GLU A 56 -12.93 23.50 -10.71
CA GLU A 56 -13.10 22.47 -9.68
C GLU A 56 -11.73 21.96 -9.21
N THR A 57 -10.83 21.67 -10.13
CA THR A 57 -9.48 21.18 -9.82
C THR A 57 -8.61 22.25 -9.16
N LEU A 58 -8.56 23.48 -9.69
CA LEU A 58 -7.65 24.51 -9.17
C LEU A 58 -8.19 25.23 -7.94
N SER A 59 -9.49 25.14 -7.65
CA SER A 59 -10.09 25.74 -6.46
C SER A 59 -9.93 24.93 -5.18
N ASP A 60 -9.51 23.68 -5.27
CA ASP A 60 -9.17 22.83 -4.13
C ASP A 60 -7.64 22.72 -4.01
N GLU A 61 -7.10 22.98 -2.83
CA GLU A 61 -5.66 23.02 -2.61
C GLU A 61 -5.01 21.65 -2.79
N GLN A 62 -5.71 20.56 -2.41
CA GLN A 62 -5.21 19.20 -2.58
C GLN A 62 -5.27 18.74 -4.03
N GLU A 63 -6.37 19.02 -4.74
CA GLU A 63 -6.53 18.68 -6.15
C GLU A 63 -5.57 19.50 -7.03
N ARG A 64 -5.35 20.78 -6.69
CA ARG A 64 -4.36 21.64 -7.34
C ARG A 64 -2.94 21.12 -7.15
N SER A 65 -2.55 20.77 -5.93
CA SER A 65 -1.24 20.19 -5.63
C SER A 65 -1.02 18.86 -6.38
N TRP A 66 -2.06 18.04 -6.46
CA TRP A 66 -2.00 16.81 -7.25
C TRP A 66 -1.84 17.12 -8.75
N TYR A 67 -2.64 18.02 -9.29
CA TYR A 67 -2.57 18.45 -10.70
C TYR A 67 -1.19 19.00 -11.04
N ASP A 68 -0.63 19.87 -10.20
CA ASP A 68 0.69 20.49 -10.40
C ASP A 68 1.81 19.44 -10.37
N SER A 69 1.71 18.41 -9.53
CA SER A 69 2.70 17.34 -9.46
C SER A 69 2.61 16.32 -10.62
N HIS A 70 1.48 16.25 -11.32
CA HIS A 70 1.24 15.29 -12.41
C HIS A 70 1.06 15.95 -13.79
N LYS A 71 1.24 17.26 -13.89
CA LYS A 71 1.04 18.06 -15.09
C LYS A 71 1.88 17.54 -16.28
N ASP A 72 3.14 17.16 -16.04
CA ASP A 72 4.07 16.67 -17.05
C ASP A 72 3.81 15.23 -17.52
N THR A 73 3.04 14.45 -16.74
CA THR A 73 2.66 13.08 -17.10
C THR A 73 1.34 12.98 -17.85
N VAL A 74 0.52 14.05 -17.85
CA VAL A 74 -0.81 14.10 -18.50
C VAL A 74 -0.71 14.36 -20.01
N ASP A 75 0.48 14.59 -20.55
CA ASP A 75 0.67 14.97 -21.95
C ASP A 75 0.56 13.81 -22.96
N GLY A 76 0.19 12.61 -22.57
CA GLY A 76 0.18 11.43 -23.46
C GLY A 76 -1.07 10.58 -23.52
N THR A 77 -1.95 10.58 -22.54
CA THR A 77 -3.14 9.72 -22.57
C THR A 77 -4.34 10.36 -21.88
N ASN A 78 -5.48 10.34 -22.58
CA ASN A 78 -6.79 10.74 -22.10
C ASN A 78 -7.07 10.34 -20.65
N THR A 79 -6.96 11.29 -19.72
CA THR A 79 -7.65 11.20 -18.44
C THR A 79 -8.25 12.55 -18.11
N SER A 80 -9.32 12.88 -18.83
CA SER A 80 -10.32 13.79 -18.34
C SER A 80 -10.92 13.18 -17.08
N SER A 81 -10.95 13.99 -16.04
CA SER A 81 -11.69 13.83 -14.79
C SER A 81 -11.41 12.52 -14.06
N GLY A 82 -11.02 12.65 -12.82
CA GLY A 82 -10.97 11.59 -11.81
C GLY A 82 -11.60 10.27 -12.25
N HIS A 83 -10.98 9.61 -13.20
CA HIS A 83 -11.14 8.21 -13.40
C HIS A 83 -10.50 7.59 -12.18
N TYR A 84 -11.29 7.41 -11.15
CA TYR A 84 -11.25 6.12 -10.52
C TYR A 84 -11.58 5.19 -11.67
N GLU A 85 -10.55 4.74 -12.39
CA GLU A 85 -10.68 3.64 -13.29
C GLU A 85 -11.49 2.61 -12.52
N GLU A 86 -12.59 2.24 -13.09
CA GLU A 86 -13.26 1.00 -12.81
C GLU A 86 -12.29 -0.09 -13.30
N GLU A 87 -11.03 -0.02 -12.77
CA GLU A 87 -10.13 -1.14 -12.80
C GLU A 87 -10.94 -2.25 -12.17
N SER A 88 -11.17 -3.25 -12.94
CA SER A 88 -11.75 -4.52 -12.54
C SER A 88 -11.04 -4.97 -11.25
N TYR A 89 -11.56 -4.54 -10.10
CA TYR A 89 -11.13 -4.98 -8.77
C TYR A 89 -11.50 -6.45 -8.53
N VAL A 90 -11.88 -7.13 -9.59
CA VAL A 90 -12.19 -8.53 -9.64
C VAL A 90 -10.86 -9.27 -9.59
N ASN A 91 -10.54 -9.83 -8.44
CA ASN A 91 -9.48 -10.80 -8.12
C ASN A 91 -8.12 -10.31 -7.60
N GLU A 92 -7.96 -9.11 -7.10
CA GLU A 92 -6.65 -8.64 -6.60
C GLU A 92 -6.54 -8.45 -5.09
N CYS A 93 -7.29 -9.22 -4.31
CA CYS A 93 -7.18 -9.11 -2.85
C CYS A 93 -5.86 -9.64 -2.28
N GLY A 94 -5.05 -10.36 -3.04
CA GLY A 94 -3.84 -11.02 -2.52
C GLY A 94 -4.16 -11.85 -1.26
N VAL A 95 -3.24 -11.92 -0.30
CA VAL A 95 -3.47 -12.57 0.99
C VAL A 95 -4.46 -11.75 1.82
N THR A 96 -5.56 -12.36 2.20
CA THR A 96 -6.60 -11.76 3.04
C THR A 96 -6.35 -12.01 4.53
N ALA A 97 -7.08 -11.29 5.39
CA ALA A 97 -7.05 -11.56 6.83
C ALA A 97 -7.58 -12.98 7.15
N ASP A 98 -8.56 -13.45 6.39
CA ASP A 98 -9.15 -14.79 6.57
C ASP A 98 -8.19 -15.89 6.17
N ASP A 99 -7.39 -15.69 5.09
CA ASP A 99 -6.33 -16.62 4.71
C ASP A 99 -5.28 -16.77 5.83
N ILE A 100 -4.88 -15.63 6.43
CA ILE A 100 -3.92 -15.66 7.55
C ILE A 100 -4.53 -16.36 8.77
N HIS A 101 -5.81 -16.10 9.05
CA HIS A 101 -6.53 -16.74 10.16
C HIS A 101 -6.62 -18.26 9.98
N ALA A 102 -6.81 -18.75 8.76
CA ALA A 102 -6.84 -20.17 8.45
C ALA A 102 -5.53 -20.89 8.84
N PHE A 103 -4.39 -20.17 8.77
CA PHE A 103 -3.09 -20.69 9.23
C PHE A 103 -2.87 -20.62 10.75
N MET A 104 -3.76 -20.01 11.54
CA MET A 104 -3.61 -19.97 13.01
C MET A 104 -4.09 -21.27 13.69
N ASN A 105 -4.07 -22.38 12.99
CA ASN A 105 -4.31 -23.69 13.55
C ASN A 105 -2.99 -24.38 13.92
N ARG A 106 -2.87 -24.85 15.16
CA ARG A 106 -1.66 -25.49 15.69
C ARG A 106 -1.27 -26.77 14.93
N GLU A 107 -2.23 -27.47 14.37
CA GLU A 107 -2.00 -28.72 13.62
C GLU A 107 -1.03 -28.54 12.44
N TYR A 108 -1.02 -27.34 11.81
CA TYR A 108 -0.08 -27.04 10.74
C TYR A 108 1.38 -26.83 11.22
N PHE A 109 1.61 -26.75 12.53
CA PHE A 109 2.88 -26.42 13.15
C PHE A 109 3.34 -27.42 14.20
N ASP A 110 2.84 -28.65 14.14
CA ASP A 110 3.18 -29.71 15.11
C ASP A 110 4.62 -30.20 14.98
N ARG A 111 5.19 -30.13 13.76
CA ARG A 111 6.55 -30.58 13.47
C ARG A 111 7.52 -29.42 13.54
N ASN A 112 8.38 -29.41 14.57
CA ASN A 112 9.44 -28.41 14.73
C ASN A 112 10.70 -28.80 13.95
N ASP A 113 10.58 -29.03 12.65
CA ASP A 113 11.66 -29.41 11.75
C ASP A 113 11.65 -28.57 10.46
N ASP A 114 12.68 -28.81 9.62
CA ASP A 114 12.89 -28.15 8.35
C ASP A 114 12.26 -28.90 7.15
N SER A 115 11.44 -29.91 7.40
CA SER A 115 10.74 -30.64 6.34
C SER A 115 9.71 -29.76 5.63
N VAL A 116 9.24 -30.20 4.45
CA VAL A 116 8.26 -29.45 3.64
C VAL A 116 6.97 -29.12 4.41
N ALA A 117 6.56 -30.03 5.30
CA ALA A 117 5.42 -29.86 6.21
C ALA A 117 5.82 -29.39 7.62
N GLY A 118 7.12 -29.07 7.81
CA GLY A 118 7.64 -28.59 9.08
C GLY A 118 7.29 -27.14 9.35
N MET A 119 7.24 -26.81 10.63
CA MET A 119 6.87 -25.47 11.11
C MET A 119 7.66 -24.36 10.42
N TYR A 120 8.97 -24.55 10.25
CA TYR A 120 9.82 -23.46 9.75
C TYR A 120 9.54 -23.16 8.28
N GLN A 121 9.28 -24.19 7.46
CA GLN A 121 8.92 -23.99 6.06
C GLN A 121 7.50 -23.44 5.89
N VAL A 122 6.54 -23.97 6.64
CA VAL A 122 5.13 -23.52 6.55
C VAL A 122 5.02 -22.06 6.98
N ALA A 123 5.59 -21.70 8.14
CA ALA A 123 5.57 -20.32 8.61
C ALA A 123 6.31 -19.36 7.65
N ALA A 124 7.50 -19.76 7.15
CA ALA A 124 8.24 -18.96 6.18
C ALA A 124 7.44 -18.65 4.93
N LYS A 125 6.74 -19.65 4.36
CA LYS A 125 5.89 -19.46 3.17
C LYS A 125 4.77 -18.45 3.42
N VAL A 126 4.11 -18.49 4.58
CA VAL A 126 3.05 -17.53 4.93
C VAL A 126 3.63 -16.11 5.03
N PHE A 127 4.74 -15.93 5.73
CA PHE A 127 5.41 -14.63 5.82
C PHE A 127 5.84 -14.10 4.45
N LEU A 128 6.41 -14.95 3.61
CA LEU A 128 6.83 -14.57 2.26
C LEU A 128 5.66 -14.14 1.37
N ARG A 129 4.51 -14.84 1.45
CA ARG A 129 3.31 -14.42 0.71
C ARG A 129 2.83 -13.04 1.14
N ILE A 130 2.86 -12.74 2.43
CA ILE A 130 2.52 -11.40 2.94
C ILE A 130 3.49 -10.36 2.39
N VAL A 131 4.82 -10.64 2.42
CA VAL A 131 5.85 -9.73 1.89
C VAL A 131 5.67 -9.50 0.39
N LYS A 132 5.42 -10.56 -0.38
CA LYS A 132 5.16 -10.46 -1.84
C LYS A 132 4.02 -9.49 -2.13
N ASP A 133 2.92 -9.61 -1.41
CA ASP A 133 1.78 -8.72 -1.54
C ASP A 133 2.14 -7.27 -1.19
N GLU A 134 2.86 -7.05 -0.08
CA GLU A 134 3.28 -5.69 0.31
C GLU A 134 4.16 -5.04 -0.75
N ILE A 135 5.09 -5.79 -1.34
CA ILE A 135 5.95 -5.29 -2.42
C ILE A 135 5.13 -4.97 -3.67
N LEU A 136 4.23 -5.87 -4.08
CA LEU A 136 3.37 -5.69 -5.24
C LEU A 136 2.50 -4.42 -5.09
N TYR A 137 1.85 -4.24 -3.94
CA TYR A 137 1.05 -3.06 -3.67
C TYR A 137 1.90 -1.79 -3.51
N GLY A 138 3.09 -1.89 -2.89
CA GLY A 138 4.02 -0.77 -2.79
C GLY A 138 4.51 -0.28 -4.16
N LYS A 139 4.85 -1.20 -5.08
CA LYS A 139 5.19 -0.88 -6.47
C LYS A 139 4.00 -0.26 -7.22
N ARG A 140 2.80 -0.83 -7.06
CA ARG A 140 1.57 -0.32 -7.69
C ARG A 140 1.22 1.11 -7.26
N TYR A 141 1.45 1.45 -5.99
CA TYR A 141 1.25 2.81 -5.48
C TYR A 141 2.45 3.73 -5.69
N ASN A 142 3.41 3.31 -6.50
CA ASN A 142 4.60 4.10 -6.84
C ASN A 142 5.41 4.57 -5.61
N LEU A 143 5.41 3.79 -4.54
CA LEU A 143 6.19 4.10 -3.34
C LEU A 143 7.67 3.87 -3.62
N LYS A 144 8.48 4.92 -3.50
CA LYS A 144 9.93 4.91 -3.83
C LYS A 144 10.70 3.81 -3.09
N GLU A 145 10.29 3.52 -1.86
CA GLU A 145 10.93 2.51 -1.01
C GLU A 145 10.79 1.09 -1.57
N TYR A 146 9.74 0.84 -2.38
CA TYR A 146 9.40 -0.49 -2.89
C TYR A 146 9.91 -0.75 -4.31
N GLN A 147 10.36 0.27 -5.04
CA GLN A 147 10.79 0.15 -6.45
C GLN A 147 12.05 -0.71 -6.62
N ASN A 148 12.91 -0.77 -5.59
CA ASN A 148 14.20 -1.47 -5.64
C ASN A 148 14.15 -2.91 -5.11
N PHE A 149 12.97 -3.44 -4.77
CA PHE A 149 12.82 -4.83 -4.32
C PHE A 149 12.51 -5.72 -5.53
N GLU A 150 13.45 -6.60 -5.87
CA GLU A 150 13.32 -7.58 -6.96
C GLU A 150 12.89 -8.96 -6.42
N ASP A 151 12.20 -9.00 -5.30
CA ASP A 151 11.93 -10.21 -4.51
C ASP A 151 11.03 -11.24 -5.21
N ASP A 152 10.51 -10.94 -6.40
CA ASP A 152 9.69 -11.88 -7.15
C ASP A 152 10.47 -13.16 -7.50
N SER A 153 11.76 -13.03 -7.84
CA SER A 153 12.60 -14.19 -8.21
C SER A 153 12.86 -15.10 -7.01
N PHE A 154 13.22 -14.54 -5.85
CA PHE A 154 13.46 -15.32 -4.63
C PHE A 154 12.19 -16.04 -4.16
N LEU A 155 11.05 -15.38 -4.21
CA LEU A 155 9.77 -15.97 -3.82
C LEU A 155 9.33 -17.08 -4.77
N ASP A 156 9.58 -16.91 -6.07
CA ASP A 156 9.31 -17.96 -7.07
C ASP A 156 10.27 -19.14 -6.91
N ASP A 157 11.53 -18.91 -6.55
CA ASP A 157 12.50 -19.95 -6.24
C ASP A 157 12.11 -20.73 -4.97
N VAL A 158 11.62 -20.05 -3.93
CA VAL A 158 11.09 -20.71 -2.73
C VAL A 158 9.90 -21.62 -3.05
N VAL A 159 9.05 -21.22 -3.96
CA VAL A 159 7.91 -22.05 -4.40
C VAL A 159 8.37 -23.26 -5.18
N LYS A 160 9.38 -23.13 -6.06
CA LYS A 160 9.89 -24.19 -6.92
C LYS A 160 10.83 -25.16 -6.19
N ASN A 161 11.80 -24.64 -5.47
CA ASN A 161 12.93 -25.38 -4.93
C ASN A 161 12.85 -25.62 -3.42
N GLY A 162 11.87 -24.98 -2.75
CA GLY A 162 11.75 -25.02 -1.29
C GLY A 162 12.59 -23.96 -0.60
N TYR A 163 12.15 -23.57 0.61
CA TYR A 163 12.69 -22.44 1.33
C TYR A 163 14.18 -22.58 1.72
N ILE A 164 14.59 -23.76 2.17
CA ILE A 164 15.98 -23.98 2.64
C ILE A 164 16.96 -23.93 1.49
N GLN A 165 16.63 -24.57 0.35
CA GLN A 165 17.48 -24.55 -0.82
C GLN A 165 17.64 -23.13 -1.36
N SER A 166 16.55 -22.40 -1.48
CA SER A 166 16.57 -21.01 -1.92
C SER A 166 17.36 -20.09 -0.99
N LEU A 167 17.35 -20.36 0.34
CA LEU A 167 18.19 -19.63 1.31
C LEU A 167 19.67 -19.87 1.11
N SER A 168 20.09 -21.12 0.77
CA SER A 168 21.50 -21.44 0.52
C SER A 168 22.05 -20.69 -0.68
N ASP A 169 21.21 -20.46 -1.66
CA ASP A 169 21.56 -19.78 -2.91
C ASP A 169 21.38 -18.27 -2.85
N TYR A 170 20.75 -17.77 -1.76
CA TYR A 170 20.47 -16.37 -1.53
C TYR A 170 21.75 -15.56 -1.24
N LYS A 171 22.10 -14.62 -2.11
CA LYS A 171 23.32 -13.82 -2.04
C LYS A 171 23.20 -12.50 -1.26
N GLY A 172 22.24 -12.38 -0.34
CA GLY A 172 22.18 -11.24 0.57
C GLY A 172 21.61 -9.96 -0.03
N GLU A 173 20.66 -10.05 -0.93
CA GLU A 173 19.90 -8.90 -1.44
C GLU A 173 19.13 -8.21 -0.31
N LYS A 174 18.88 -6.93 -0.47
CA LYS A 174 18.17 -6.14 0.55
C LYS A 174 16.70 -6.55 0.60
N LEU A 175 16.30 -7.20 1.68
CA LEU A 175 14.92 -7.60 1.91
C LEU A 175 14.12 -6.51 2.63
N LEU A 176 12.84 -6.38 2.29
CA LEU A 176 11.90 -5.50 2.98
C LEU A 176 11.68 -5.93 4.43
N PHE A 177 11.56 -7.25 4.64
CA PHE A 177 11.43 -7.88 5.94
C PHE A 177 12.49 -8.97 6.12
N PRO A 178 13.04 -9.14 7.34
CA PRO A 178 13.97 -10.21 7.62
C PRO A 178 13.29 -11.58 7.43
N LEU A 179 14.03 -12.55 6.94
CA LEU A 179 13.57 -13.91 6.72
C LEU A 179 13.31 -14.64 8.05
N PHE A 180 12.35 -15.56 8.05
CA PHE A 180 12.01 -16.38 9.22
C PHE A 180 13.12 -17.37 9.56
N GLY A 181 13.90 -17.77 8.57
CA GLY A 181 14.99 -18.72 8.73
C GLY A 181 14.52 -20.17 8.90
N TYR A 182 15.41 -21.01 9.42
CA TYR A 182 15.26 -22.46 9.60
C TYR A 182 15.69 -22.87 11.01
N SER A 183 15.78 -24.16 11.33
CA SER A 183 16.05 -24.68 12.67
C SER A 183 17.31 -24.10 13.35
N GLU A 184 18.37 -23.87 12.55
CA GLU A 184 19.67 -23.37 13.04
C GLU A 184 19.81 -21.84 13.00
N THR A 185 18.74 -21.10 12.66
CA THR A 185 18.78 -19.63 12.61
C THR A 185 19.21 -19.05 13.95
N SER A 186 20.13 -18.06 13.92
CA SER A 186 20.67 -17.45 15.12
C SER A 186 19.58 -16.78 15.96
N TYR A 187 19.74 -16.80 17.28
CA TYR A 187 18.81 -16.13 18.19
C TYR A 187 18.76 -14.61 17.96
N SER A 188 19.86 -14.00 17.51
CA SER A 188 19.93 -12.58 17.15
C SER A 188 19.01 -12.26 15.98
N ASP A 189 19.06 -13.08 14.92
CA ASP A 189 18.25 -12.87 13.72
C ASP A 189 16.76 -13.08 14.01
N LEU A 190 16.45 -14.09 14.85
CA LEU A 190 15.09 -14.30 15.33
C LEU A 190 14.54 -13.10 16.11
N LYS A 191 15.36 -12.48 16.97
CA LYS A 191 14.96 -11.26 17.70
C LYS A 191 14.66 -10.11 16.72
N GLN A 192 15.49 -9.92 15.69
CA GLN A 192 15.29 -8.91 14.66
C GLN A 192 14.02 -9.19 13.85
N PHE A 193 13.82 -10.44 13.44
CA PHE A 193 12.63 -10.89 12.74
C PHE A 193 11.35 -10.52 13.52
N TYR A 194 11.22 -11.01 14.75
CA TYR A 194 10.02 -10.78 15.55
C TYR A 194 9.84 -9.30 15.92
N LYS A 195 10.92 -8.55 16.11
CA LYS A 195 10.86 -7.09 16.34
C LYS A 195 10.24 -6.37 15.14
N LYS A 196 10.74 -6.65 13.93
CA LYS A 196 10.25 -6.01 12.69
C LYS A 196 8.80 -6.38 12.41
N TRP A 197 8.46 -7.67 12.50
CA TRP A 197 7.10 -8.16 12.23
C TRP A 197 6.07 -7.75 13.29
N SER A 198 6.46 -7.54 14.53
CA SER A 198 5.57 -7.00 15.57
C SER A 198 5.14 -5.55 15.28
N SER A 199 5.93 -4.81 14.50
CA SER A 199 5.61 -3.45 14.06
C SER A 199 5.02 -3.39 12.65
N PHE A 200 4.53 -4.52 12.13
CA PHE A 200 3.98 -4.61 10.78
C PHE A 200 2.85 -3.61 10.54
N GLN A 201 2.90 -2.96 9.39
CA GLN A 201 1.85 -2.11 8.85
C GLN A 201 1.78 -2.33 7.34
N THR A 202 0.58 -2.62 6.84
CA THR A 202 0.34 -2.84 5.42
C THR A 202 0.30 -1.53 4.63
N VAL A 203 0.80 -1.57 3.41
CA VAL A 203 0.63 -0.48 2.41
C VAL A 203 -0.66 -0.63 1.61
N LYS A 204 -1.38 -1.75 1.74
CA LYS A 204 -2.66 -2.00 1.07
C LYS A 204 -3.67 -0.91 1.43
N GLN A 205 -4.28 -0.30 0.42
CA GLN A 205 -5.25 0.79 0.63
C GLN A 205 -6.70 0.30 0.74
N PHE A 206 -6.99 -0.96 0.44
CA PHE A 206 -8.31 -1.58 0.53
C PHE A 206 -9.40 -0.86 -0.29
N HIS A 207 -9.08 -0.29 -1.44
CA HIS A 207 -10.05 0.39 -2.30
C HIS A 207 -11.22 -0.53 -2.73
N TRP A 208 -10.97 -1.83 -2.89
CA TRP A 208 -11.99 -2.84 -3.22
C TRP A 208 -13.03 -3.04 -2.10
N LYS A 209 -12.82 -2.48 -0.91
CA LYS A 209 -13.76 -2.49 0.21
C LYS A 209 -14.65 -1.25 0.27
N ASN A 210 -14.55 -0.34 -0.72
CA ASN A 210 -15.44 0.80 -0.79
C ASN A 210 -16.89 0.35 -0.96
N GLU A 211 -17.77 0.80 -0.08
CA GLU A 211 -19.21 0.52 -0.13
C GLU A 211 -19.96 1.55 -1.00
N TYR A 212 -19.45 2.76 -1.05
CA TYR A 212 -20.12 3.86 -1.73
C TYR A 212 -19.46 4.12 -3.08
N ARG A 213 -20.23 3.91 -4.17
CA ARG A 213 -19.84 4.35 -5.51
C ARG A 213 -19.98 5.86 -5.62
N ILE A 214 -18.95 6.51 -6.13
CA ILE A 214 -18.95 7.96 -6.34
C ILE A 214 -19.33 8.22 -7.81
N ASN A 215 -20.52 8.79 -8.02
CA ASN A 215 -20.97 9.15 -9.34
C ASN A 215 -20.39 10.52 -9.73
N LYS A 216 -20.07 10.70 -11.02
CA LYS A 216 -19.62 11.98 -11.58
C LYS A 216 -20.66 13.11 -11.38
N ASN A 217 -21.94 12.76 -11.34
CA ASN A 217 -23.05 13.70 -11.22
C ASN A 217 -23.31 14.19 -9.80
N TYR A 218 -22.64 13.61 -8.78
CA TYR A 218 -22.79 14.10 -7.42
C TYR A 218 -22.13 15.47 -7.24
N ASP A 219 -22.77 16.33 -6.45
CA ASP A 219 -22.18 17.58 -6.03
C ASP A 219 -20.91 17.34 -5.18
N ARG A 220 -20.04 18.32 -5.12
CA ARG A 220 -18.74 18.23 -4.43
C ARG A 220 -18.87 17.86 -2.96
N ARG A 221 -19.90 18.38 -2.27
CA ARG A 221 -20.14 18.09 -0.87
C ARG A 221 -20.47 16.61 -0.66
N THR A 222 -21.35 16.06 -1.48
CA THR A 222 -21.71 14.62 -1.45
C THR A 222 -20.50 13.74 -1.78
N LYS A 223 -19.70 14.08 -2.81
CA LYS A 223 -18.47 13.36 -3.12
C LYS A 223 -17.51 13.30 -1.93
N ARG A 224 -17.29 14.44 -1.25
CA ARG A 224 -16.42 14.49 -0.07
C ARG A 224 -16.95 13.64 1.08
N GLU A 225 -18.24 13.69 1.34
CA GLU A 225 -18.87 12.89 2.39
C GLU A 225 -18.74 11.38 2.11
N LEU A 226 -19.00 10.95 0.88
CA LEU A 226 -18.86 9.55 0.47
C LEU A 226 -17.39 9.09 0.51
N ASN A 227 -16.45 9.93 0.06
CA ASN A 227 -15.02 9.64 0.18
C ASN A 227 -14.60 9.45 1.63
N LYS A 228 -15.04 10.31 2.53
CA LYS A 228 -14.75 10.22 3.97
C LYS A 228 -15.32 8.93 4.58
N ARG A 229 -16.53 8.52 4.17
CA ARG A 229 -17.12 7.25 4.61
C ARG A 229 -16.33 6.05 4.09
N ASN A 230 -15.99 6.04 2.80
CA ASN A 230 -15.15 5.00 2.22
C ASN A 230 -13.77 4.93 2.88
N GLU A 231 -13.16 6.07 3.18
CA GLU A 231 -11.88 6.13 3.87
C GLU A 231 -11.96 5.50 5.28
N LYS A 232 -13.03 5.76 6.02
CA LYS A 232 -13.26 5.14 7.33
C LYS A 232 -13.33 3.61 7.19
N ILE A 233 -14.10 3.11 6.23
CA ILE A 233 -14.24 1.67 5.96
C ILE A 233 -12.87 1.06 5.59
N ARG A 234 -12.12 1.69 4.69
CA ARG A 234 -10.77 1.24 4.32
C ARG A 234 -9.82 1.19 5.52
N ASN A 235 -9.88 2.21 6.38
CA ASN A 235 -9.04 2.26 7.58
C ASN A 235 -9.41 1.16 8.60
N GLU A 236 -10.68 0.82 8.75
CA GLU A 236 -11.13 -0.29 9.58
C GLU A 236 -10.57 -1.62 9.06
N HIS A 237 -10.68 -1.90 7.76
CA HIS A 237 -10.13 -3.10 7.14
C HIS A 237 -8.60 -3.15 7.22
N ARG A 238 -7.91 -2.02 7.02
CA ARG A 238 -6.46 -1.92 7.19
C ARG A 238 -6.02 -2.25 8.61
N ASN A 239 -6.72 -1.70 9.60
CA ASN A 239 -6.43 -1.97 11.01
C ASN A 239 -6.70 -3.43 11.36
N GLN A 240 -7.79 -4.01 10.86
CA GLN A 240 -8.09 -5.42 11.05
C GLN A 240 -7.01 -6.31 10.44
N TYR A 241 -6.59 -6.05 9.21
CA TYR A 241 -5.51 -6.80 8.54
C TYR A 241 -4.19 -6.71 9.33
N ASN A 242 -3.77 -5.50 9.73
CA ASN A 242 -2.59 -5.29 10.55
C ASN A 242 -2.67 -6.05 11.88
N LYS A 243 -3.83 -6.07 12.52
CA LYS A 243 -4.08 -6.81 13.76
C LYS A 243 -3.93 -8.30 13.53
N THR A 244 -4.56 -8.85 12.48
CA THR A 244 -4.48 -10.28 12.14
C THR A 244 -3.04 -10.73 11.86
N VAL A 245 -2.26 -9.94 11.09
CA VAL A 245 -0.83 -10.25 10.86
C VAL A 245 -0.06 -10.28 12.18
N LYS A 246 -0.26 -9.30 13.07
CA LYS A 246 0.41 -9.26 14.39
C LYS A 246 -0.02 -10.42 15.30
N GLU A 247 -1.28 -10.82 15.22
CA GLU A 247 -1.79 -12.00 15.95
C GLU A 247 -1.13 -13.28 15.43
N PHE A 248 -0.98 -13.44 14.12
CA PHE A 248 -0.24 -14.54 13.52
C PHE A 248 1.23 -14.55 13.96
N VAL A 249 1.91 -13.40 13.92
CA VAL A 249 3.30 -13.26 14.45
C VAL A 249 3.39 -13.71 15.90
N ASN A 250 2.45 -13.27 16.73
CA ASN A 250 2.42 -13.65 18.15
C ASN A 250 2.10 -15.14 18.35
N PHE A 251 1.24 -15.71 17.52
CA PHE A 251 0.93 -17.15 17.53
C PHE A 251 2.19 -17.96 17.21
N ILE A 252 2.89 -17.65 16.10
CA ILE A 252 4.15 -18.33 15.75
C ILE A 252 5.21 -18.14 16.83
N LYS A 253 5.35 -16.93 17.37
CA LYS A 253 6.29 -16.63 18.46
C LYS A 253 6.09 -17.49 19.71
N LYS A 254 4.84 -17.86 20.04
CA LYS A 254 4.53 -18.71 21.20
C LYS A 254 4.96 -20.16 21.01
N ILE A 255 4.90 -20.67 19.79
CA ILE A 255 5.21 -22.06 19.46
C ILE A 255 6.67 -22.26 19.02
N ASP A 256 7.38 -21.20 18.62
CA ASP A 256 8.76 -21.26 18.16
C ASP A 256 9.72 -21.64 19.31
N ILE A 257 10.19 -22.89 19.29
CA ILE A 257 11.11 -23.42 20.30
C ILE A 257 12.48 -22.77 20.26
N ARG A 258 12.92 -22.24 19.08
CA ARG A 258 14.23 -21.60 18.90
C ARG A 258 14.38 -20.40 19.81
N LEU A 259 13.29 -19.63 20.04
CA LEU A 259 13.30 -18.50 20.97
C LEU A 259 13.54 -18.93 22.41
N LYS A 260 12.92 -20.05 22.85
CA LYS A 260 13.08 -20.57 24.22
C LYS A 260 14.52 -21.07 24.45
N ILE A 261 15.04 -21.84 23.47
CA ILE A 261 16.41 -22.37 23.50
C ILE A 261 17.42 -21.21 23.47
N GLY A 262 17.26 -20.27 22.55
CA GLY A 262 18.15 -19.12 22.40
C GLY A 262 18.18 -18.24 23.65
N LYS A 263 17.01 -17.95 24.26
CA LYS A 263 16.93 -17.20 25.53
C LYS A 263 17.66 -17.90 26.68
N LYS A 264 17.48 -19.22 26.76
CA LYS A 264 18.18 -20.02 27.79
C LYS A 264 19.71 -19.96 27.61
N ARG A 265 20.19 -20.18 26.39
CA ARG A 265 21.63 -20.10 26.07
C ARG A 265 22.21 -18.72 26.36
N GLU A 266 21.48 -17.64 26.04
CA GLU A 266 21.92 -16.26 26.36
C GLU A 266 22.00 -16.03 27.86
N GLN A 267 21.04 -16.52 28.65
CA GLN A 267 21.03 -16.42 30.09
C GLN A 267 22.18 -17.21 30.73
N ASP A 268 22.44 -18.44 30.25
CA ASP A 268 23.52 -19.28 30.73
C ASP A 268 24.88 -18.66 30.41
N ALA A 269 25.07 -18.08 29.24
CA ALA A 269 26.28 -17.36 28.85
C ALA A 269 26.55 -16.16 29.76
N ILE A 270 25.50 -15.38 30.11
CA ILE A 270 25.61 -14.23 31.02
C ILE A 270 26.02 -14.72 32.41
N LYS A 271 25.40 -15.79 32.93
CA LYS A 271 25.75 -16.36 34.24
C LYS A 271 27.19 -16.86 34.31
N ASN A 272 27.62 -17.57 33.25
CA ASN A 272 29.00 -18.07 33.17
C ASN A 272 30.02 -16.91 33.16
N LYS A 273 29.74 -15.86 32.39
CA LYS A 273 30.59 -14.66 32.36
C LYS A 273 30.65 -13.93 33.71
N GLN A 274 29.54 -13.88 34.44
CA GLN A 274 29.50 -13.31 35.78
C GLN A 274 30.31 -14.14 36.76
N LEU A 275 30.22 -15.49 36.68
CA LEU A 275 31.01 -16.41 37.51
C LEU A 275 32.51 -16.34 37.23
N GLU A 276 32.91 -16.16 35.98
CA GLU A 276 34.31 -15.96 35.59
C GLU A 276 34.87 -14.63 36.15
N ASN A 277 34.06 -13.56 36.07
CA ASN A 277 34.45 -12.26 36.62
C ASN A 277 34.58 -12.27 38.16
N LEU A 278 33.81 -13.10 38.87
CA LEU A 278 33.90 -13.27 40.34
C LEU A 278 35.09 -14.14 40.77
N LYS A 279 35.65 -14.94 39.84
CA LYS A 279 36.83 -15.78 40.09
C LYS A 279 38.16 -15.08 39.81
N ARG A 280 38.12 -13.92 39.16
CA ARG A 280 39.25 -13.00 38.93
C ARG A 280 39.36 -12.00 40.05
#